data_3990244381012bf90910b2b2e4ac03e6
#
_entry.id   3990244381012bf90910b2b2e4ac03e6
#
_cell.length_a   1.000
_cell.length_b   1.000
_cell.length_c   1.000
_cell.angle_alpha   90.00
_cell.angle_beta   90.00
_cell.angle_gamma   90.00
#
_symmetry.space_group_name_H-M   'P 1'
#
loop_
_entity.id
_entity.type
_entity.pdbx_description
1 polymer ?
#
loop_
_entity_poly.entity_id
_entity_poly.type
_entity_poly.pdbx_seq_one_letter_code
_entity_poly.pdbx_strand_id
1 'polypeptide(L)'
;MSKKEKNVEMGSPMKMPDLASYMQTVIEQLEADKKRSAAHTYTYALKSIAEFYGGAGMPMPVDEVFTPGRLKEYEEWMRREGMRKRKREPKGLSLNTISTYMRNLKAVYHRMVGEKVLPYNPKLFDDVYTKVESQTKRALELEQMNTLLCTDLRKLPSDLRCVLAYFLLMFLFRGMPFIDLAYLRKQDVKGNRIVYSRHKTGRQMTVRIPKEAMELMKEFKNRNPDSIYLFPILHKQESKKKRAGKVKKDKELYMDYLRALRGFNLKLEKIASLLLPGVKLSSYVARHTWATLAFHA
;
A
#
# COMPACT_ATOMS: atom_id res chain seq x y z
N MET A 1 -15.53 -68.27 -24.15
CA MET A 1 -15.08 -66.92 -24.48
C MET A 1 -15.54 -65.98 -23.37
N SER A 2 -14.66 -65.67 -22.43
CA SER A 2 -14.95 -64.88 -21.23
C SER A 2 -14.66 -63.40 -21.54
N LYS A 3 -15.69 -62.54 -21.40
CA LYS A 3 -15.54 -61.09 -21.48
C LYS A 3 -14.98 -60.60 -20.16
N LYS A 4 -13.73 -60.14 -20.14
CA LYS A 4 -13.18 -59.34 -19.02
C LYS A 4 -13.78 -57.92 -19.07
N GLU A 5 -14.66 -57.65 -18.10
CA GLU A 5 -15.07 -56.28 -17.79
C GLU A 5 -13.88 -55.56 -17.16
N LYS A 6 -13.44 -54.50 -17.82
CA LYS A 6 -12.47 -53.55 -17.26
C LYS A 6 -13.20 -52.67 -16.25
N ASN A 7 -13.00 -52.92 -14.97
CA ASN A 7 -13.31 -51.95 -13.94
C ASN A 7 -12.47 -50.67 -14.18
N VAL A 8 -13.14 -49.60 -14.51
CA VAL A 8 -12.56 -48.26 -14.46
C VAL A 8 -12.57 -47.84 -13.01
N GLU A 9 -11.39 -47.81 -12.40
CA GLU A 9 -11.23 -47.20 -11.09
C GLU A 9 -11.66 -45.74 -11.17
N MET A 10 -12.77 -45.41 -10.53
CA MET A 10 -13.16 -44.03 -10.28
C MET A 10 -12.12 -43.44 -9.33
N GLY A 11 -11.27 -42.56 -9.87
CA GLY A 11 -10.30 -41.81 -9.09
C GLY A 11 -10.99 -41.11 -7.93
N SER A 12 -10.42 -41.18 -6.75
CA SER A 12 -10.88 -40.48 -5.55
C SER A 12 -11.18 -39.03 -5.89
N PRO A 13 -12.29 -38.44 -5.38
CA PRO A 13 -12.65 -37.05 -5.67
C PRO A 13 -11.47 -36.17 -5.24
N MET A 14 -10.90 -35.44 -6.20
CA MET A 14 -9.77 -34.55 -5.97
C MET A 14 -10.24 -33.50 -4.96
N LYS A 15 -9.72 -33.56 -3.72
CA LYS A 15 -10.10 -32.64 -2.65
C LYS A 15 -9.79 -31.21 -3.12
N MET A 16 -10.83 -30.40 -3.29
CA MET A 16 -10.67 -29.00 -3.71
C MET A 16 -9.75 -28.26 -2.73
N PRO A 17 -8.84 -27.42 -3.22
CA PRO A 17 -7.94 -26.67 -2.34
C PRO A 17 -8.74 -25.69 -1.47
N ASP A 18 -8.22 -25.44 -0.28
CA ASP A 18 -8.72 -24.40 0.60
C ASP A 18 -8.19 -23.04 0.18
N LEU A 19 -9.09 -22.02 0.12
CA LEU A 19 -8.74 -20.67 -0.31
C LEU A 19 -7.68 -20.02 0.58
N ALA A 20 -7.74 -20.27 1.91
CA ALA A 20 -6.75 -19.69 2.82
C ALA A 20 -5.35 -20.15 2.51
N SER A 21 -5.17 -21.46 2.35
CA SER A 21 -3.89 -22.07 2.00
C SER A 21 -3.36 -21.57 0.66
N TYR A 22 -4.26 -21.49 -0.35
CA TYR A 22 -3.87 -20.99 -1.66
C TYR A 22 -3.46 -19.51 -1.64
N MET A 23 -4.26 -18.65 -0.99
CA MET A 23 -3.92 -17.24 -0.86
C MET A 23 -2.63 -17.03 -0.05
N GLN A 24 -2.37 -17.86 0.94
CA GLN A 24 -1.12 -17.80 1.71
C GLN A 24 0.09 -18.07 0.81
N THR A 25 0.02 -19.05 -0.08
CA THR A 25 1.08 -19.33 -1.09
C THR A 25 1.29 -18.13 -2.02
N VAL A 26 0.20 -17.49 -2.48
CA VAL A 26 0.29 -16.27 -3.29
C VAL A 26 0.97 -15.13 -2.54
N ILE A 27 0.64 -14.93 -1.25
CA ILE A 27 1.25 -13.91 -0.39
C ILE A 27 2.75 -14.16 -0.23
N GLU A 28 3.15 -15.41 0.03
CA GLU A 28 4.56 -15.79 0.17
C GLU A 28 5.35 -15.54 -1.11
N GLN A 29 4.77 -15.85 -2.27
CA GLN A 29 5.38 -15.55 -3.55
C GLN A 29 5.54 -14.05 -3.78
N LEU A 30 4.51 -13.24 -3.46
CA LEU A 30 4.60 -11.78 -3.53
C LEU A 30 5.66 -11.21 -2.58
N GLU A 31 5.82 -11.81 -1.39
CA GLU A 31 6.90 -11.44 -0.46
C GLU A 31 8.28 -11.78 -1.02
N ALA A 32 8.44 -12.97 -1.63
CA ALA A 32 9.68 -13.39 -2.29
C ALA A 32 10.05 -12.47 -3.47
N ASP A 33 9.05 -12.06 -4.26
CA ASP A 33 9.17 -11.10 -5.35
C ASP A 33 9.38 -9.65 -4.88
N LYS A 34 9.47 -9.40 -3.58
CA LYS A 34 9.58 -8.06 -2.97
C LYS A 34 8.39 -7.13 -3.26
N LYS A 35 7.26 -7.65 -3.70
CA LYS A 35 6.01 -6.91 -3.94
C LYS A 35 5.25 -6.68 -2.62
N ARG A 36 5.91 -6.08 -1.63
CA ARG A 36 5.44 -5.94 -0.24
C ARG A 36 4.06 -5.30 -0.11
N SER A 37 3.80 -4.24 -0.89
CA SER A 37 2.50 -3.56 -0.87
C SER A 37 1.36 -4.47 -1.35
N ALA A 38 1.61 -5.27 -2.39
CA ALA A 38 0.64 -6.25 -2.87
C ALA A 38 0.44 -7.36 -1.82
N ALA A 39 1.51 -7.96 -1.31
CA ALA A 39 1.42 -8.98 -0.24
C ALA A 39 0.59 -8.48 0.94
N HIS A 40 0.79 -7.22 1.37
CA HIS A 40 0.02 -6.61 2.44
C HIS A 40 -1.48 -6.52 2.12
N THR A 41 -1.87 -6.08 0.91
CA THR A 41 -3.29 -6.03 0.53
C THR A 41 -3.93 -7.40 0.42
N TYR A 42 -3.22 -8.41 -0.11
CA TYR A 42 -3.70 -9.79 -0.13
C TYR A 42 -3.87 -10.37 1.28
N THR A 43 -2.93 -10.09 2.20
CA THR A 43 -3.05 -10.50 3.60
C THR A 43 -4.30 -9.94 4.26
N TYR A 44 -4.66 -8.68 4.00
CA TYR A 44 -5.89 -8.10 4.56
C TYR A 44 -7.16 -8.61 3.88
N ALA A 45 -7.13 -8.88 2.58
CA ALA A 45 -8.24 -9.53 1.89
C ALA A 45 -8.49 -10.95 2.45
N LEU A 46 -7.42 -11.73 2.64
CA LEU A 46 -7.52 -13.05 3.27
C LEU A 46 -8.09 -12.98 4.69
N LYS A 47 -7.59 -12.05 5.52
CA LYS A 47 -8.13 -11.87 6.88
C LYS A 47 -9.61 -11.50 6.86
N SER A 48 -10.04 -10.66 5.93
CA SER A 48 -11.41 -10.22 5.81
C SER A 48 -12.34 -11.37 5.42
N ILE A 49 -11.97 -12.16 4.42
CA ILE A 49 -12.81 -13.29 4.02
C ILE A 49 -12.81 -14.42 5.05
N ALA A 50 -11.69 -14.66 5.73
CA ALA A 50 -11.62 -15.62 6.83
C ALA A 50 -12.55 -15.20 7.98
N GLU A 51 -12.62 -13.90 8.32
CA GLU A 51 -13.55 -13.39 9.33
C GLU A 51 -15.01 -13.59 8.94
N PHE A 52 -15.34 -13.40 7.65
CA PHE A 52 -16.68 -13.71 7.11
C PHE A 52 -17.06 -15.19 7.25
N TYR A 53 -16.08 -16.09 7.15
CA TYR A 53 -16.28 -17.55 7.36
C TYR A 53 -16.23 -17.99 8.83
N GLY A 54 -16.11 -17.06 9.78
CA GLY A 54 -16.13 -17.35 11.22
C GLY A 54 -14.74 -17.33 11.88
N GLY A 55 -13.70 -16.97 11.17
CA GLY A 55 -12.37 -16.75 11.71
C GLY A 55 -11.27 -17.62 11.09
N ALA A 56 -10.06 -17.43 11.58
CA ALA A 56 -8.90 -18.19 11.09
C ALA A 56 -9.03 -19.69 11.40
N GLY A 57 -8.76 -20.52 10.39
CA GLY A 57 -8.83 -21.98 10.50
C GLY A 57 -10.17 -22.60 10.07
N MET A 58 -11.19 -21.78 9.79
CA MET A 58 -12.41 -22.27 9.18
C MET A 58 -12.16 -22.67 7.72
N PRO A 59 -12.69 -23.82 7.26
CA PRO A 59 -12.50 -24.27 5.89
C PRO A 59 -13.18 -23.33 4.91
N MET A 60 -12.50 -23.02 3.81
CA MET A 60 -13.01 -22.20 2.71
C MET A 60 -12.75 -22.90 1.38
N PRO A 61 -13.54 -23.96 1.04
CA PRO A 61 -13.40 -24.67 -0.22
C PRO A 61 -13.58 -23.71 -1.40
N VAL A 62 -12.66 -23.72 -2.37
CA VAL A 62 -12.66 -22.73 -3.44
C VAL A 62 -13.87 -22.78 -4.35
N ASP A 63 -14.49 -23.94 -4.52
CA ASP A 63 -15.73 -24.15 -5.28
C ASP A 63 -16.96 -23.55 -4.60
N GLU A 64 -16.99 -23.53 -3.26
CA GLU A 64 -18.05 -22.85 -2.49
C GLU A 64 -17.84 -21.33 -2.47
N VAL A 65 -16.59 -20.88 -2.27
CA VAL A 65 -16.26 -19.45 -2.19
C VAL A 65 -16.50 -18.75 -3.53
N PHE A 66 -16.07 -19.37 -4.64
CA PHE A 66 -16.19 -18.77 -5.96
C PHE A 66 -17.53 -19.09 -6.64
N THR A 67 -18.63 -18.76 -5.93
CA THR A 67 -19.98 -18.72 -6.46
C THR A 67 -20.52 -17.27 -6.46
N PRO A 68 -21.38 -16.87 -7.44
CA PRO A 68 -21.94 -15.51 -7.46
C PRO A 68 -22.65 -15.14 -6.16
N GLY A 69 -23.47 -16.06 -5.61
CA GLY A 69 -24.20 -15.86 -4.37
C GLY A 69 -23.27 -15.60 -3.18
N ARG A 70 -22.23 -16.44 -3.00
CA ARG A 70 -21.31 -16.33 -1.88
C ARG A 70 -20.44 -15.07 -1.93
N LEU A 71 -20.01 -14.68 -3.13
CA LEU A 71 -19.30 -13.41 -3.32
C LEU A 71 -20.19 -12.22 -3.01
N LYS A 72 -21.48 -12.28 -3.35
CA LYS A 72 -22.44 -11.23 -3.03
C LYS A 72 -22.72 -11.13 -1.53
N GLU A 73 -22.94 -12.26 -0.85
CA GLU A 73 -23.08 -12.32 0.61
C GLU A 73 -21.85 -11.71 1.32
N TYR A 74 -20.64 -12.03 0.85
CA TYR A 74 -19.42 -11.47 1.39
C TYR A 74 -19.32 -9.95 1.16
N GLU A 75 -19.71 -9.44 -0.02
CA GLU A 75 -19.79 -8.00 -0.26
C GLU A 75 -20.75 -7.31 0.71
N GLU A 76 -21.94 -7.84 0.89
CA GLU A 76 -22.95 -7.29 1.79
C GLU A 76 -22.50 -7.31 3.26
N TRP A 77 -21.84 -8.39 3.67
CA TRP A 77 -21.24 -8.47 4.99
C TRP A 77 -20.17 -7.38 5.17
N MET A 78 -19.28 -7.17 4.18
CA MET A 78 -18.29 -6.09 4.22
C MET A 78 -18.92 -4.70 4.30
N ARG A 79 -20.08 -4.49 3.65
CA ARG A 79 -20.81 -3.21 3.70
C ARG A 79 -21.43 -2.92 5.06
N ARG A 80 -21.88 -3.94 5.76
CA ARG A 80 -22.59 -3.82 7.04
C ARG A 80 -21.66 -3.93 8.24
N GLU A 81 -20.88 -4.98 8.27
CA GLU A 81 -20.09 -5.36 9.45
C GLU A 81 -18.61 -5.04 9.29
N GLY A 82 -18.06 -5.31 8.11
CA GLY A 82 -16.63 -5.19 7.85
C GLY A 82 -15.80 -6.03 8.81
N MET A 83 -14.51 -5.66 8.97
CA MET A 83 -13.65 -6.28 9.97
C MET A 83 -13.91 -5.65 11.34
N ARG A 84 -14.36 -6.45 12.31
CA ARG A 84 -14.52 -6.02 13.70
C ARG A 84 -13.16 -5.66 14.31
N LYS A 85 -12.91 -4.37 14.52
CA LYS A 85 -11.78 -3.91 15.34
C LYS A 85 -12.29 -3.58 16.73
N ARG A 86 -11.82 -4.37 17.72
CA ARG A 86 -11.82 -4.10 19.17
C ARG A 86 -12.83 -3.03 19.65
N LYS A 87 -13.91 -3.45 20.29
CA LYS A 87 -14.81 -2.64 21.14
C LYS A 87 -15.55 -1.42 20.53
N ARG A 88 -15.60 -1.29 19.20
CA ARG A 88 -16.46 -0.30 18.54
C ARG A 88 -17.57 -1.00 17.81
N GLU A 89 -18.69 -0.31 17.65
CA GLU A 89 -19.80 -0.78 16.84
C GLU A 89 -19.31 -1.23 15.45
N PRO A 90 -19.87 -2.33 14.91
CA PRO A 90 -19.49 -2.80 13.59
C PRO A 90 -19.73 -1.67 12.58
N LYS A 91 -18.68 -1.30 11.88
CA LYS A 91 -18.74 -0.31 10.81
C LYS A 91 -18.34 -0.97 9.50
N GLY A 92 -19.17 -0.82 8.48
CA GLY A 92 -18.89 -1.31 7.15
C GLY A 92 -17.61 -0.71 6.56
N LEU A 93 -17.03 -1.43 5.62
CA LEU A 93 -15.84 -0.98 4.89
C LEU A 93 -16.21 0.04 3.80
N SER A 94 -15.26 0.91 3.43
CA SER A 94 -15.44 1.81 2.29
C SER A 94 -15.51 1.04 0.97
N LEU A 95 -16.24 1.56 -0.01
CA LEU A 95 -16.38 0.95 -1.33
C LEU A 95 -15.04 0.66 -2.01
N ASN A 96 -14.05 1.55 -1.85
CA ASN A 96 -12.71 1.31 -2.39
C ASN A 96 -11.95 0.17 -1.69
N THR A 97 -12.21 -0.06 -0.39
CA THR A 97 -11.65 -1.22 0.32
C THR A 97 -12.31 -2.52 -0.14
N ILE A 98 -13.65 -2.52 -0.25
CA ILE A 98 -14.44 -3.64 -0.78
C ILE A 98 -13.97 -4.00 -2.18
N SER A 99 -13.88 -3.01 -3.07
CA SER A 99 -13.36 -3.20 -4.43
C SER A 99 -11.93 -3.80 -4.44
N THR A 100 -11.07 -3.33 -3.54
CA THR A 100 -9.70 -3.87 -3.46
C THR A 100 -9.71 -5.35 -3.07
N TYR A 101 -10.51 -5.75 -2.10
CA TYR A 101 -10.60 -7.14 -1.66
C TYR A 101 -11.24 -8.03 -2.74
N MET A 102 -12.34 -7.57 -3.36
CA MET A 102 -12.97 -8.29 -4.48
C MET A 102 -12.03 -8.46 -5.67
N ARG A 103 -11.25 -7.44 -6.02
CA ARG A 103 -10.26 -7.52 -7.10
C ARG A 103 -9.11 -8.47 -6.78
N ASN A 104 -8.70 -8.56 -5.52
CA ASN A 104 -7.71 -9.54 -5.08
C ASN A 104 -8.27 -10.97 -5.21
N LEU A 105 -9.52 -11.20 -4.78
CA LEU A 105 -10.18 -12.50 -4.98
C LEU A 105 -10.34 -12.84 -6.47
N LYS A 106 -10.73 -11.86 -7.29
CA LYS A 106 -10.82 -12.03 -8.75
C LYS A 106 -9.47 -12.43 -9.36
N ALA A 107 -8.38 -11.82 -8.91
CA ALA A 107 -7.04 -12.18 -9.37
C ALA A 107 -6.63 -13.60 -8.93
N VAL A 108 -6.98 -14.01 -7.72
CA VAL A 108 -6.78 -15.38 -7.21
C VAL A 108 -7.60 -16.37 -8.06
N TYR A 109 -8.88 -16.09 -8.29
CA TYR A 109 -9.73 -16.92 -9.14
C TYR A 109 -9.15 -17.12 -10.54
N HIS A 110 -8.76 -16.04 -11.23
CA HIS A 110 -8.17 -16.15 -12.57
C HIS A 110 -6.86 -16.97 -12.56
N ARG A 111 -6.09 -16.89 -11.49
CA ARG A 111 -4.89 -17.72 -11.36
C ARG A 111 -5.26 -19.21 -11.21
N MET A 112 -6.25 -19.53 -10.39
CA MET A 112 -6.76 -20.91 -10.23
C MET A 112 -7.33 -21.46 -11.54
N VAL A 113 -8.02 -20.63 -12.32
CA VAL A 113 -8.51 -21.01 -13.66
C VAL A 113 -7.33 -21.29 -14.60
N GLY A 114 -6.30 -20.44 -14.59
CA GLY A 114 -5.07 -20.67 -15.37
C GLY A 114 -4.33 -21.97 -15.00
N GLU A 115 -4.38 -22.34 -13.71
CA GLU A 115 -3.83 -23.59 -13.16
C GLU A 115 -4.79 -24.79 -13.32
N LYS A 116 -5.95 -24.61 -13.96
CA LYS A 116 -7.01 -25.62 -14.16
C LYS A 116 -7.59 -26.20 -12.87
N VAL A 117 -7.54 -25.45 -11.77
CA VAL A 117 -8.14 -25.80 -10.47
C VAL A 117 -9.64 -25.53 -10.48
N LEU A 118 -10.07 -24.45 -11.12
CA LEU A 118 -11.47 -24.05 -11.26
C LEU A 118 -11.85 -23.83 -12.73
N PRO A 119 -13.12 -24.08 -13.11
CA PRO A 119 -13.61 -23.72 -14.42
C PRO A 119 -13.74 -22.19 -14.56
N TYR A 120 -13.59 -21.68 -15.78
CA TYR A 120 -13.79 -20.26 -16.05
C TYR A 120 -15.29 -19.91 -16.12
N ASN A 121 -15.70 -18.94 -15.30
CA ASN A 121 -17.02 -18.33 -15.33
C ASN A 121 -16.87 -16.81 -15.56
N PRO A 122 -17.22 -16.28 -16.74
CA PRO A 122 -17.05 -14.86 -17.06
C PRO A 122 -17.95 -13.96 -16.20
N LYS A 123 -19.09 -14.47 -15.70
CA LYS A 123 -20.09 -13.69 -14.96
C LYS A 123 -19.89 -13.76 -13.44
N LEU A 124 -18.90 -14.48 -12.93
CA LEU A 124 -18.71 -14.72 -11.51
C LEU A 124 -18.63 -13.43 -10.66
N PHE A 125 -18.09 -12.35 -11.21
CA PHE A 125 -17.89 -11.08 -10.50
C PHE A 125 -18.76 -9.93 -11.01
N ASP A 126 -19.80 -10.20 -11.81
CA ASP A 126 -20.61 -9.13 -12.42
C ASP A 126 -21.46 -8.40 -11.38
N ASP A 127 -21.98 -9.12 -10.39
CA ASP A 127 -22.89 -8.60 -9.37
C ASP A 127 -22.18 -8.04 -8.12
N VAL A 128 -20.83 -8.04 -8.11
CA VAL A 128 -20.05 -7.53 -6.99
C VAL A 128 -19.27 -6.29 -7.35
N TYR A 129 -19.03 -5.44 -6.35
CA TYR A 129 -18.36 -4.16 -6.55
C TYR A 129 -16.86 -4.30 -6.76
N THR A 130 -16.42 -4.14 -8.00
CA THR A 130 -14.99 -4.14 -8.39
C THR A 130 -14.52 -2.81 -8.98
N LYS A 131 -15.41 -1.80 -9.04
CA LYS A 131 -15.12 -0.46 -9.58
C LYS A 131 -14.26 0.35 -8.62
N VAL A 132 -13.60 1.36 -9.12
CA VAL A 132 -12.86 2.34 -8.29
C VAL A 132 -13.64 3.64 -8.30
N GLU A 133 -14.10 4.08 -7.13
CA GLU A 133 -14.66 5.42 -7.02
C GLU A 133 -13.56 6.44 -7.19
N SER A 134 -13.78 7.40 -8.09
CA SER A 134 -12.93 8.57 -8.22
C SER A 134 -13.04 9.37 -6.93
N GLN A 135 -11.95 9.42 -6.17
CA GLN A 135 -11.89 10.27 -4.99
C GLN A 135 -11.78 11.73 -5.43
N THR A 136 -12.43 12.63 -4.70
CA THR A 136 -12.28 14.06 -4.85
C THR A 136 -10.80 14.42 -4.93
N LYS A 137 -10.42 15.21 -5.93
CA LYS A 137 -9.04 15.70 -6.07
C LYS A 137 -8.68 16.45 -4.78
N ARG A 138 -7.62 16.02 -4.13
CA ARG A 138 -7.13 16.61 -2.86
C ARG A 138 -5.92 17.50 -3.09
N ALA A 139 -5.85 18.14 -4.25
CA ALA A 139 -4.82 19.14 -4.52
C ALA A 139 -5.11 20.39 -3.66
N LEU A 140 -4.05 21.02 -3.18
CA LEU A 140 -4.14 22.34 -2.58
C LEU A 140 -4.28 23.38 -3.68
N GLU A 141 -5.04 24.43 -3.38
CA GLU A 141 -5.04 25.65 -4.17
C GLU A 141 -3.67 26.35 -4.07
N LEU A 142 -3.37 27.22 -5.05
CA LEU A 142 -2.09 27.92 -5.11
C LEU A 142 -1.80 28.72 -3.82
N GLU A 143 -2.79 29.43 -3.29
CA GLU A 143 -2.68 30.23 -2.06
C GLU A 143 -2.38 29.35 -0.84
N GLN A 144 -3.03 28.19 -0.74
CA GLN A 144 -2.79 27.23 0.33
C GLN A 144 -1.38 26.67 0.27
N MET A 145 -0.89 26.37 -0.94
CA MET A 145 0.47 25.89 -1.12
C MET A 145 1.49 26.99 -0.82
N ASN A 146 1.24 28.23 -1.21
CA ASN A 146 2.08 29.38 -0.88
C ASN A 146 2.13 29.62 0.63
N THR A 147 1.02 29.48 1.36
CA THR A 147 1.01 29.57 2.83
C THR A 147 2.00 28.57 3.45
N LEU A 148 2.04 27.33 2.95
CA LEU A 148 2.99 26.34 3.44
C LEU A 148 4.44 26.67 3.04
N LEU A 149 4.67 27.13 1.82
CA LEU A 149 6.00 27.50 1.30
C LEU A 149 6.60 28.70 2.05
N CYS A 150 5.77 29.69 2.40
CA CYS A 150 6.19 30.90 3.10
C CYS A 150 6.24 30.74 4.64
N THR A 151 5.86 29.57 5.18
CA THR A 151 5.86 29.35 6.61
C THR A 151 7.29 29.29 7.16
N ASP A 152 7.60 30.16 8.14
CA ASP A 152 8.87 30.05 8.88
C ASP A 152 8.86 28.80 9.76
N LEU A 153 9.62 27.79 9.31
CA LEU A 153 9.70 26.50 10.00
C LEU A 153 10.14 26.63 11.46
N ARG A 154 10.95 27.65 11.81
CA ARG A 154 11.45 27.86 13.17
C ARG A 154 10.33 28.19 14.17
N LYS A 155 9.22 28.72 13.70
CA LYS A 155 8.04 29.01 14.52
C LYS A 155 7.18 27.80 14.82
N LEU A 156 7.40 26.70 14.11
CA LEU A 156 6.69 25.45 14.37
C LEU A 156 7.33 24.64 15.51
N PRO A 157 6.53 23.83 16.23
CA PRO A 157 7.06 22.80 17.13
C PRO A 157 8.11 21.93 16.46
N SER A 158 9.17 21.57 17.17
CA SER A 158 10.34 20.87 16.61
C SER A 158 9.97 19.57 15.88
N ASP A 159 8.96 18.87 16.35
CA ASP A 159 8.46 17.61 15.77
C ASP A 159 7.64 17.79 14.48
N LEU A 160 7.16 19.02 14.21
CA LEU A 160 6.43 19.37 12.99
C LEU A 160 7.33 19.99 11.91
N ARG A 161 8.45 20.60 12.29
CA ARG A 161 9.39 21.25 11.33
C ARG A 161 9.85 20.31 10.23
N CYS A 162 10.39 19.15 10.61
CA CYS A 162 10.89 18.17 9.64
C CYS A 162 9.75 17.59 8.78
N VAL A 163 8.54 17.49 9.34
CA VAL A 163 7.39 16.96 8.59
C VAL A 163 6.97 17.94 7.51
N LEU A 164 6.86 19.25 7.83
CA LEU A 164 6.56 20.26 6.82
C LEU A 164 7.68 20.33 5.79
N ALA A 165 8.95 20.34 6.21
CA ALA A 165 10.09 20.33 5.29
C ALA A 165 10.04 19.15 4.31
N TYR A 166 9.73 17.94 4.79
CA TYR A 166 9.61 16.77 3.92
C TYR A 166 8.40 16.85 2.99
N PHE A 167 7.28 17.41 3.43
CA PHE A 167 6.13 17.66 2.56
C PHE A 167 6.48 18.65 1.44
N LEU A 168 7.16 19.74 1.77
CA LEU A 168 7.64 20.74 0.79
C LEU A 168 8.66 20.11 -0.18
N LEU A 169 9.60 19.30 0.32
CA LEU A 169 10.55 18.58 -0.53
C LEU A 169 9.84 17.62 -1.49
N MET A 170 8.81 16.90 -1.04
CA MET A 170 8.02 16.05 -1.94
C MET A 170 7.38 16.85 -3.07
N PHE A 171 6.85 18.03 -2.78
CA PHE A 171 6.29 18.94 -3.78
C PHE A 171 7.37 19.46 -4.73
N LEU A 172 8.46 20.03 -4.20
CA LEU A 172 9.58 20.59 -4.96
C LEU A 172 10.33 19.53 -5.82
N PHE A 173 10.29 18.28 -5.41
CA PHE A 173 10.78 17.14 -6.19
C PHE A 173 9.75 16.57 -7.16
N ARG A 174 8.92 17.44 -7.74
CA ARG A 174 7.93 17.11 -8.77
C ARG A 174 6.91 16.08 -8.28
N GLY A 175 6.40 16.25 -7.08
CA GLY A 175 5.41 15.36 -6.48
C GLY A 175 5.98 13.98 -6.16
N MET A 176 7.23 13.92 -5.68
CA MET A 176 7.86 12.67 -5.25
C MET A 176 7.02 11.99 -4.16
N PRO A 177 6.63 10.70 -4.30
CA PRO A 177 5.93 9.97 -3.26
C PRO A 177 6.74 9.86 -1.96
N PHE A 178 6.08 9.81 -0.82
CA PHE A 178 6.75 9.67 0.49
C PHE A 178 7.63 8.42 0.57
N ILE A 179 7.23 7.32 -0.07
CA ILE A 179 8.04 6.11 -0.12
C ILE A 179 9.38 6.36 -0.82
N ASP A 180 9.36 7.08 -1.95
CA ASP A 180 10.58 7.37 -2.71
C ASP A 180 11.47 8.34 -1.91
N LEU A 181 10.90 9.33 -1.21
CA LEU A 181 11.63 10.23 -0.32
C LEU A 181 12.27 9.48 0.86
N ALA A 182 11.52 8.55 1.48
CA ALA A 182 11.99 7.79 2.65
C ALA A 182 13.15 6.85 2.31
N TYR A 183 13.14 6.28 1.10
CA TYR A 183 14.19 5.36 0.63
C TYR A 183 15.30 6.07 -0.17
N LEU A 184 15.23 7.41 -0.35
CA LEU A 184 16.22 8.17 -1.09
C LEU A 184 17.58 8.09 -0.42
N ARG A 185 18.63 7.77 -1.18
CA ARG A 185 19.97 7.56 -0.67
C ARG A 185 20.84 8.79 -0.88
N LYS A 186 21.88 8.96 -0.07
CA LYS A 186 22.88 10.02 -0.24
C LYS A 186 23.54 9.99 -1.62
N GLN A 187 23.83 8.79 -2.13
CA GLN A 187 24.43 8.57 -3.46
C GLN A 187 23.51 8.91 -4.64
N ASP A 188 22.20 9.04 -4.41
CA ASP A 188 21.25 9.40 -5.47
C ASP A 188 21.30 10.88 -5.82
N VAL A 189 21.94 11.71 -4.97
CA VAL A 189 22.20 13.13 -5.23
C VAL A 189 23.47 13.26 -6.07
N LYS A 190 23.29 13.77 -7.30
CA LYS A 190 24.37 13.97 -8.27
C LYS A 190 24.39 15.44 -8.71
N GLY A 191 25.25 16.25 -8.05
CA GLY A 191 25.31 17.69 -8.27
C GLY A 191 23.96 18.35 -7.92
N ASN A 192 23.33 19.00 -8.90
CA ASN A 192 22.03 19.65 -8.75
C ASN A 192 20.84 18.76 -9.15
N ARG A 193 21.00 17.45 -9.20
CA ARG A 193 19.96 16.48 -9.58
C ARG A 193 19.87 15.34 -8.60
N ILE A 194 18.67 14.78 -8.48
CA ILE A 194 18.41 13.49 -7.82
C ILE A 194 18.14 12.47 -8.92
N VAL A 195 18.90 11.36 -8.92
CA VAL A 195 18.72 10.24 -9.86
C VAL A 195 18.42 9.00 -9.03
N TYR A 196 17.18 8.54 -9.07
CA TYR A 196 16.71 7.42 -8.25
C TYR A 196 15.80 6.47 -9.03
N SER A 197 15.68 5.24 -8.53
CA SER A 197 14.72 4.27 -9.06
C SER A 197 13.41 4.36 -8.28
N ARG A 198 12.30 4.58 -8.98
CA ARG A 198 10.97 4.70 -8.37
C ARG A 198 10.57 3.39 -7.71
N HIS A 199 10.25 3.44 -6.43
CA HIS A 199 9.97 2.23 -5.62
C HIS A 199 8.82 1.38 -6.16
N LYS A 200 7.76 2.02 -6.68
CA LYS A 200 6.57 1.31 -7.18
C LYS A 200 6.80 0.59 -8.52
N THR A 201 7.60 1.16 -9.42
CA THR A 201 7.69 0.71 -10.82
C THR A 201 9.08 0.33 -11.27
N GLY A 202 10.11 0.56 -10.45
CA GLY A 202 11.52 0.37 -10.83
C GLY A 202 12.04 1.37 -11.86
N ARG A 203 11.18 2.27 -12.40
CA ARG A 203 11.58 3.25 -13.42
C ARG A 203 12.59 4.24 -12.85
N GLN A 204 13.66 4.48 -13.59
CA GLN A 204 14.62 5.54 -13.25
C GLN A 204 13.99 6.92 -13.43
N MET A 205 14.18 7.78 -12.44
CA MET A 205 13.68 9.14 -12.39
C MET A 205 14.84 10.09 -12.18
N THR A 206 14.82 11.22 -12.90
CA THR A 206 15.77 12.30 -12.72
C THR A 206 15.00 13.57 -12.38
N VAL A 207 15.32 14.19 -11.25
CA VAL A 207 14.68 15.42 -10.78
C VAL A 207 15.76 16.47 -10.52
N ARG A 208 15.59 17.66 -11.10
CA ARG A 208 16.43 18.83 -10.78
C ARG A 208 16.08 19.33 -9.38
N ILE A 209 17.10 19.67 -8.60
CA ILE A 209 16.93 20.22 -7.25
C ILE A 209 16.82 21.75 -7.38
N PRO A 210 15.67 22.37 -7.10
CA PRO A 210 15.56 23.83 -7.06
C PRO A 210 16.30 24.40 -5.84
N LYS A 211 16.58 25.71 -5.85
CA LYS A 211 17.37 26.39 -4.78
C LYS A 211 16.70 26.24 -3.41
N GLU A 212 15.40 26.39 -3.34
CA GLU A 212 14.59 26.28 -2.14
C GLU A 212 14.66 24.85 -1.53
N ALA A 213 14.70 23.84 -2.38
CA ALA A 213 14.87 22.46 -1.94
C ALA A 213 16.28 22.19 -1.43
N MET A 214 17.32 22.85 -1.99
CA MET A 214 18.69 22.71 -1.51
C MET A 214 18.85 23.21 -0.06
N GLU A 215 18.19 24.31 0.30
CA GLU A 215 18.21 24.86 1.66
C GLU A 215 17.54 23.89 2.65
N LEU A 216 16.35 23.41 2.33
CA LEU A 216 15.66 22.40 3.13
C LEU A 216 16.48 21.11 3.27
N MET A 217 17.11 20.66 2.18
CA MET A 217 17.99 19.48 2.23
C MET A 217 19.19 19.68 3.15
N LYS A 218 19.85 20.84 3.12
CA LYS A 218 21.00 21.15 4.00
C LYS A 218 20.62 21.06 5.47
N GLU A 219 19.44 21.56 5.83
CA GLU A 219 18.96 21.59 7.21
C GLU A 219 18.48 20.20 7.67
N PHE A 220 17.66 19.50 6.88
CA PHE A 220 16.93 18.30 7.27
C PHE A 220 17.53 16.98 6.78
N LYS A 221 18.71 17.00 6.10
CA LYS A 221 19.40 15.79 5.69
C LYS A 221 19.89 14.96 6.87
N ASN A 222 20.04 13.68 6.66
CA ASN A 222 20.60 12.76 7.64
C ASN A 222 22.08 13.03 7.85
N ARG A 223 22.43 13.42 9.07
CA ARG A 223 23.80 13.73 9.49
C ARG A 223 24.60 12.51 9.95
N ASN A 224 23.93 11.36 10.16
CA ASN A 224 24.62 10.12 10.51
C ASN A 224 25.45 9.63 9.31
N PRO A 225 26.80 9.56 9.40
CA PRO A 225 27.66 9.11 8.31
C PRO A 225 27.40 7.65 7.93
N ASP A 226 27.04 6.81 8.89
CA ASP A 226 26.80 5.38 8.68
C ASP A 226 25.47 5.09 7.98
N SER A 227 24.56 6.07 7.92
CA SER A 227 23.29 5.91 7.22
C SER A 227 23.45 6.17 5.72
N ILE A 228 22.97 5.23 4.92
CA ILE A 228 22.91 5.37 3.46
C ILE A 228 21.79 6.32 2.99
N TYR A 229 20.77 6.56 3.82
CA TYR A 229 19.61 7.38 3.45
C TYR A 229 19.87 8.86 3.56
N LEU A 230 19.30 9.61 2.62
CA LEU A 230 19.42 11.06 2.57
C LEU A 230 18.72 11.75 3.74
N PHE A 231 17.55 11.22 4.15
CA PHE A 231 16.75 11.75 5.24
C PHE A 231 16.59 10.72 6.37
N PRO A 232 16.55 11.15 7.65
CA PRO A 232 16.42 10.26 8.81
C PRO A 232 14.95 9.83 9.03
N ILE A 233 14.29 9.35 7.97
CA ILE A 233 12.88 8.89 8.02
C ILE A 233 12.81 7.43 8.47
N LEU A 234 13.75 6.60 8.02
CA LEU A 234 13.85 5.19 8.36
C LEU A 234 14.91 5.01 9.45
N HIS A 235 14.48 4.58 10.64
CA HIS A 235 15.34 4.54 11.84
C HIS A 235 16.02 3.20 12.07
N LYS A 236 15.44 2.10 11.55
CA LYS A 236 15.97 0.74 11.80
C LYS A 236 17.04 0.31 10.83
N GLN A 237 18.10 1.13 10.66
CA GLN A 237 19.11 0.75 9.70
C GLN A 237 20.23 -0.09 10.21
N GLU A 238 20.62 -0.01 11.43
CA GLU A 238 21.89 -0.63 11.83
C GLU A 238 21.93 -1.05 13.30
N SER A 239 21.01 -1.94 13.69
CA SER A 239 21.43 -2.83 14.75
C SER A 239 22.47 -3.77 14.14
N LYS A 240 23.72 -3.69 14.61
CA LYS A 240 24.88 -4.57 14.28
C LYS A 240 24.64 -6.07 14.58
N LYS A 241 23.39 -6.51 14.70
CA LYS A 241 23.03 -7.92 14.88
C LYS A 241 23.06 -8.64 13.54
N LYS A 242 24.22 -9.20 13.22
CA LYS A 242 24.59 -10.00 12.04
C LYS A 242 23.76 -11.28 11.79
N ARG A 243 22.57 -11.48 12.36
CA ARG A 243 21.87 -12.78 12.34
C ARG A 243 20.49 -12.84 11.68
N ALA A 244 19.96 -11.75 11.13
CA ALA A 244 18.72 -11.82 10.38
C ALA A 244 19.00 -11.95 8.88
N GLY A 245 18.44 -12.96 8.24
CA GLY A 245 18.57 -13.16 6.80
C GLY A 245 18.03 -11.94 6.02
N LYS A 246 18.54 -11.73 4.78
CA LYS A 246 18.25 -10.57 3.92
C LYS A 246 16.75 -10.28 3.77
N VAL A 247 15.91 -11.32 3.68
CA VAL A 247 14.44 -11.21 3.55
C VAL A 247 13.79 -10.62 4.81
N LYS A 248 14.25 -11.03 5.99
CA LYS A 248 13.75 -10.53 7.28
C LYS A 248 14.10 -9.06 7.48
N LYS A 249 15.30 -8.64 7.07
CA LYS A 249 15.74 -7.24 7.11
C LYS A 249 14.88 -6.35 6.21
N ASP A 250 14.52 -6.81 5.01
CA ASP A 250 13.66 -6.07 4.07
C ASP A 250 12.23 -5.93 4.60
N LYS A 251 11.67 -6.95 5.26
CA LYS A 251 10.34 -6.89 5.87
C LYS A 251 10.30 -5.91 7.05
N GLU A 252 11.32 -5.93 7.90
CA GLU A 252 11.44 -4.99 9.02
C GLU A 252 11.54 -3.54 8.53
N LEU A 253 12.31 -3.29 7.48
CA LEU A 253 12.45 -1.98 6.88
C LEU A 253 11.13 -1.47 6.29
N TYR A 254 10.36 -2.35 5.64
CA TYR A 254 9.03 -1.99 5.14
C TYR A 254 8.05 -1.66 6.28
N MET A 255 8.10 -2.41 7.39
CA MET A 255 7.29 -2.11 8.57
C MET A 255 7.69 -0.80 9.23
N ASP A 256 8.98 -0.44 9.20
CA ASP A 256 9.47 0.85 9.68
C ASP A 256 8.93 2.00 8.81
N TYR A 257 8.98 1.83 7.49
CA TYR A 257 8.35 2.74 6.54
C TYR A 257 6.85 2.95 6.81
N LEU A 258 6.08 1.88 7.05
CA LEU A 258 4.64 2.02 7.34
C LEU A 258 4.37 2.82 8.63
N ARG A 259 5.21 2.63 9.65
CA ARG A 259 5.12 3.42 10.90
C ARG A 259 5.48 4.89 10.64
N ALA A 260 6.55 5.13 9.88
CA ALA A 260 6.99 6.48 9.49
C ALA A 260 5.88 7.20 8.69
N LEU A 261 5.28 6.53 7.70
CA LEU A 261 4.17 7.08 6.91
C LEU A 261 2.96 7.44 7.77
N ARG A 262 2.58 6.55 8.70
CA ARG A 262 1.47 6.83 9.62
C ARG A 262 1.78 8.04 10.51
N GLY A 263 2.95 8.09 11.12
CA GLY A 263 3.38 9.22 11.95
C GLY A 263 3.45 10.53 11.15
N PHE A 264 3.95 10.47 9.92
CA PHE A 264 4.01 11.60 9.00
C PHE A 264 2.62 12.17 8.70
N ASN A 265 1.66 11.32 8.34
CA ASN A 265 0.29 11.78 8.04
C ASN A 265 -0.42 12.35 9.28
N LEU A 266 -0.27 11.76 10.47
CA LEU A 266 -0.83 12.31 11.72
C LEU A 266 -0.26 13.71 12.05
N LYS A 267 1.02 13.94 11.77
CA LYS A 267 1.65 15.25 11.97
C LYS A 267 1.25 16.25 10.89
N LEU A 268 1.03 15.80 9.65
CA LEU A 268 0.46 16.65 8.59
C LEU A 268 -0.96 17.13 8.93
N GLU A 269 -1.79 16.30 9.57
CA GLU A 269 -3.11 16.72 10.07
C GLU A 269 -2.98 17.84 11.11
N LYS A 270 -2.00 17.76 12.02
CA LYS A 270 -1.72 18.84 12.98
C LYS A 270 -1.24 20.12 12.30
N ILE A 271 -0.34 20.01 11.30
CA ILE A 271 0.11 21.16 10.50
C ILE A 271 -1.07 21.80 9.78
N ALA A 272 -1.97 21.00 9.19
CA ALA A 272 -3.17 21.50 8.55
C ALA A 272 -4.06 22.28 9.51
N SER A 273 -4.29 21.76 10.71
CA SER A 273 -5.09 22.44 11.73
C SER A 273 -4.49 23.78 12.15
N LEU A 274 -3.16 23.92 12.12
CA LEU A 274 -2.46 25.15 12.50
C LEU A 274 -2.40 26.19 11.35
N LEU A 275 -2.13 25.74 10.13
CA LEU A 275 -1.79 26.63 9.02
C LEU A 275 -2.90 26.74 7.96
N LEU A 276 -3.73 25.72 7.83
CA LEU A 276 -4.77 25.61 6.80
C LEU A 276 -6.05 24.98 7.40
N PRO A 277 -6.75 25.70 8.30
CA PRO A 277 -7.97 25.19 8.95
C PRO A 277 -8.98 24.69 7.91
N GLY A 278 -9.59 23.51 8.15
CA GLY A 278 -10.55 22.91 7.24
C GLY A 278 -9.96 22.09 6.09
N VAL A 279 -8.65 22.17 5.86
CA VAL A 279 -7.95 21.39 4.83
C VAL A 279 -7.42 20.09 5.39
N LYS A 280 -7.55 18.99 4.63
CA LYS A 280 -6.97 17.68 5.00
C LYS A 280 -5.63 17.49 4.31
N LEU A 281 -4.54 17.51 5.05
CA LEU A 281 -3.21 17.19 4.53
C LEU A 281 -2.87 15.71 4.72
N SER A 282 -2.23 15.15 3.71
CA SER A 282 -1.58 13.84 3.76
C SER A 282 -0.38 13.83 2.82
N SER A 283 0.48 12.85 2.95
CA SER A 283 1.63 12.67 2.06
C SER A 283 1.27 12.67 0.57
N TYR A 284 0.05 12.22 0.25
CA TYR A 284 -0.40 12.15 -1.14
C TYR A 284 -0.80 13.51 -1.73
N VAL A 285 -1.18 14.46 -0.87
CA VAL A 285 -1.56 15.82 -1.27
C VAL A 285 -0.42 16.55 -1.98
N ALA A 286 0.82 16.43 -1.52
CA ALA A 286 1.98 17.04 -2.18
C ALA A 286 2.08 16.69 -3.67
N ARG A 287 1.83 15.41 -3.98
CA ARG A 287 1.86 14.92 -5.36
C ARG A 287 0.69 15.41 -6.19
N HIS A 288 -0.53 15.40 -5.63
CA HIS A 288 -1.71 15.91 -6.33
C HIS A 288 -1.58 17.40 -6.61
N THR A 289 -1.13 18.17 -5.60
CA THR A 289 -0.91 19.61 -5.74
C THR A 289 0.11 19.91 -6.83
N TRP A 290 1.26 19.24 -6.82
CA TRP A 290 2.24 19.42 -7.87
C TRP A 290 1.68 19.09 -9.27
N ALA A 291 0.99 17.96 -9.41
CA ALA A 291 0.44 17.53 -10.69
C ALA A 291 -0.63 18.51 -11.21
N THR A 292 -1.49 19.02 -10.32
CA THR A 292 -2.52 19.99 -10.68
C THR A 292 -1.92 21.34 -11.06
N LEU A 293 -1.02 21.89 -10.24
CA LEU A 293 -0.39 23.19 -10.52
C LEU A 293 0.51 23.15 -11.76
N ALA A 294 1.25 22.04 -11.97
CA ALA A 294 2.07 21.88 -13.17
C ALA A 294 1.28 21.66 -14.46
N PHE A 295 0.01 21.27 -14.36
CA PHE A 295 -0.88 21.15 -15.53
C PHE A 295 -1.46 22.51 -15.94
N HIS A 296 -1.61 23.44 -15.00
CA HIS A 296 -2.17 24.78 -15.22
C HIS A 296 -1.11 25.87 -15.41
N ALA A 297 0.20 25.55 -15.27
CA ALA A 297 1.33 26.43 -15.53
C ALA A 297 1.83 26.29 -16.96
#